data_aab709a41e5713bc86bf4a9ae71581cc
#
_entry.id   aab709a41e5713bc86bf4a9ae71581cc
#
_cell.length_a   1.000
_cell.length_b   1.000
_cell.length_c   1.000
_cell.angle_alpha   90.00
_cell.angle_beta   90.00
_cell.angle_gamma   90.00
#
_symmetry.space_group_name_H-M   'P 1'
#
loop_
_entity.id
_entity.type
_entity.pdbx_description
1 polymer ?
#
loop_
_entity_poly.entity_id
_entity_poly.type
_entity_poly.pdbx_seq_one_letter_code
_entity_poly.pdbx_strand_id
1 'polypeptide(L)'
;EVFGDYIENEDGSRIECLGLYRLFAKRDMMHRHNSDFEGTFEGETVMGFKTQFTMAYTPDESLGLFKKVKGVGLNRKAAWEGIRLHNFFGTYLVGPILVMNPPFTKYLLRLLGAGDVPLAFEKENMEAYAQRKKDFAEKVH
;
A
#
# COMPACT_ATOMS: atom_id res chain seq x y z
N GLU A 1 6.84 -8.61 2.88
CA GLU A 1 7.07 -9.42 4.11
C GLU A 1 8.47 -10.02 4.14
N VAL A 2 8.91 -10.64 3.04
CA VAL A 2 10.22 -11.33 2.92
C VAL A 2 11.41 -10.42 3.24
N PHE A 3 11.30 -9.12 3.08
CA PHE A 3 12.33 -8.14 3.44
C PHE A 3 12.33 -7.77 4.93
N GLY A 4 11.32 -8.19 5.68
CA GLY A 4 11.22 -7.99 7.12
C GLY A 4 11.98 -9.03 7.94
N ASP A 5 11.67 -9.11 9.24
CA ASP A 5 12.36 -10.00 10.17
C ASP A 5 11.87 -11.44 10.04
N TYR A 6 10.56 -11.68 10.11
CA TYR A 6 9.97 -13.03 10.03
C TYR A 6 8.48 -13.00 9.66
N ILE A 7 7.97 -14.16 9.27
CA ILE A 7 6.54 -14.45 9.12
C ILE A 7 6.16 -15.49 10.17
N GLU A 8 5.22 -15.15 11.06
CA GLU A 8 4.67 -16.03 12.08
C GLU A 8 3.44 -16.78 11.53
N ASN A 9 3.48 -18.09 11.56
CA ASN A 9 2.38 -18.96 11.18
C ASN A 9 1.35 -19.09 12.32
N GLU A 10 0.18 -19.64 12.04
CA GLU A 10 -0.92 -19.85 12.99
C GLU A 10 -0.54 -20.75 14.17
N ASP A 11 0.35 -21.72 13.95
CA ASP A 11 0.88 -22.62 14.98
C ASP A 11 2.00 -22.00 15.83
N GLY A 12 2.33 -20.72 15.59
CA GLY A 12 3.40 -20.00 16.28
C GLY A 12 4.81 -20.26 15.72
N SER A 13 4.95 -21.14 14.73
CA SER A 13 6.24 -21.32 14.06
C SER A 13 6.59 -20.07 13.24
N ARG A 14 7.89 -19.83 12.99
CA ARG A 14 8.36 -18.66 12.27
C ARG A 14 9.19 -19.05 11.07
N ILE A 15 9.00 -18.28 10.01
CA ILE A 15 9.84 -18.30 8.82
C ILE A 15 10.72 -17.06 8.91
N GLU A 16 12.01 -17.26 9.17
CA GLU A 16 12.98 -16.16 9.18
C GLU A 16 13.10 -15.57 7.77
N CYS A 17 13.12 -14.23 7.73
CA CYS A 17 13.18 -13.45 6.50
C CYS A 17 14.51 -12.71 6.39
N LEU A 18 14.62 -11.72 5.51
CA LEU A 18 15.90 -11.06 5.21
C LEU A 18 16.34 -10.06 6.28
N GLY A 19 15.46 -9.64 7.19
CA GLY A 19 15.80 -8.72 8.28
C GLY A 19 16.28 -7.33 7.83
N LEU A 20 15.89 -6.88 6.65
CA LEU A 20 16.30 -5.57 6.13
C LEU A 20 15.47 -4.42 6.73
N TYR A 21 14.27 -4.74 7.19
CA TYR A 21 13.35 -3.79 7.82
C TYR A 21 12.79 -4.39 9.10
N ARG A 22 12.61 -3.57 10.13
CA ARG A 22 11.95 -3.97 11.38
C ARG A 22 10.45 -4.15 11.16
N LEU A 23 10.11 -5.23 10.50
CA LEU A 23 8.76 -5.60 10.12
C LEU A 23 8.60 -7.11 10.29
N PHE A 24 7.51 -7.54 10.88
CA PHE A 24 7.12 -8.96 10.87
C PHE A 24 5.68 -9.09 10.38
N ALA A 25 5.32 -10.26 9.90
CA ALA A 25 3.96 -10.57 9.47
C ALA A 25 3.38 -11.72 10.28
N LYS A 26 2.07 -11.68 10.50
CA LYS A 26 1.29 -12.79 11.06
C LYS A 26 0.36 -13.33 10.00
N ARG A 27 0.40 -14.64 9.82
CA ARG A 27 -0.43 -15.37 8.84
C ARG A 27 -1.73 -15.84 9.47
N ASP A 28 -2.84 -15.71 8.73
CA ASP A 28 -4.14 -16.28 9.04
C ASP A 28 -4.72 -16.83 7.73
N MET A 29 -4.48 -18.11 7.46
CA MET A 29 -4.88 -18.76 6.22
C MET A 29 -6.38 -19.06 6.18
N MET A 30 -7.05 -19.06 7.33
CA MET A 30 -8.48 -19.33 7.42
C MET A 30 -9.33 -18.09 7.15
N HIS A 31 -8.78 -16.89 7.34
CA HIS A 31 -9.54 -15.64 7.24
C HIS A 31 -8.88 -14.67 6.27
N ARG A 32 -9.21 -14.83 4.99
CA ARG A 32 -8.75 -13.88 3.95
C ARG A 32 -9.33 -12.51 4.21
N HIS A 33 -8.45 -11.52 4.30
CA HIS A 33 -8.86 -10.12 4.40
C HIS A 33 -9.01 -9.51 3.01
N ASN A 34 -10.19 -8.94 2.76
CA ASN A 34 -10.50 -8.17 1.55
C ASN A 34 -11.06 -6.80 1.95
N SER A 35 -10.50 -5.73 1.41
CA SER A 35 -11.05 -4.38 1.62
C SER A 35 -10.59 -3.41 0.54
N ASP A 36 -11.44 -2.43 0.27
CA ASP A 36 -11.01 -1.21 -0.39
C ASP A 36 -10.08 -0.42 0.56
N PHE A 37 -9.18 0.36 -0.01
CA PHE A 37 -8.25 1.23 0.72
C PHE A 37 -8.21 2.61 0.08
N GLU A 38 -8.24 3.62 0.94
CA GLU A 38 -7.92 5.00 0.59
C GLU A 38 -6.89 5.53 1.58
N GLY A 39 -5.87 6.17 1.07
CA GLY A 39 -4.84 6.83 1.85
C GLY A 39 -4.29 8.06 1.14
N THR A 40 -3.29 8.69 1.75
CA THR A 40 -2.60 9.83 1.16
C THR A 40 -1.10 9.58 1.05
N PHE A 41 -0.50 10.12 0.01
CA PHE A 41 0.94 10.13 -0.24
C PHE A 41 1.35 11.48 -0.85
N GLU A 42 2.26 12.21 -0.19
CA GLU A 42 2.72 13.54 -0.64
C GLU A 42 1.55 14.51 -0.97
N GLY A 43 0.47 14.46 -0.18
CA GLY A 43 -0.72 15.28 -0.37
C GLY A 43 -1.74 14.75 -1.38
N GLU A 44 -1.39 13.74 -2.17
CA GLU A 44 -2.27 13.12 -3.16
C GLU A 44 -3.00 11.89 -2.60
N THR A 45 -4.21 11.65 -3.09
CA THR A 45 -4.97 10.44 -2.73
C THR A 45 -4.37 9.21 -3.41
N VAL A 46 -4.25 8.12 -2.67
CA VAL A 46 -3.92 6.79 -3.20
C VAL A 46 -5.06 5.83 -2.88
N MET A 47 -5.55 5.15 -3.90
CA MET A 47 -6.64 4.19 -3.78
C MET A 47 -6.19 2.82 -4.26
N GLY A 48 -6.70 1.78 -3.65
CA GLY A 48 -6.42 0.41 -4.04
C GLY A 48 -7.34 -0.58 -3.37
N PHE A 49 -7.08 -1.84 -3.64
CA PHE A 49 -7.77 -2.97 -3.05
C PHE A 49 -6.76 -3.87 -2.35
N LYS A 50 -7.16 -4.43 -1.23
CA LYS A 50 -6.35 -5.39 -0.47
C LYS A 50 -7.01 -6.76 -0.49
N THR A 51 -6.18 -7.79 -0.71
CA THR A 51 -6.58 -9.18 -0.56
C THR A 51 -5.40 -9.97 -0.04
N GLN A 52 -5.45 -10.39 1.19
CA GLN A 52 -4.28 -10.97 1.88
C GLN A 52 -4.69 -11.93 2.99
N PHE A 53 -3.79 -12.86 3.32
CA PHE A 53 -3.88 -13.79 4.44
C PHE A 53 -2.90 -13.45 5.58
N THR A 54 -2.19 -12.33 5.45
CA THR A 54 -1.21 -11.90 6.44
C THR A 54 -1.45 -10.45 6.81
N MET A 55 -1.07 -10.08 8.02
CA MET A 55 -1.04 -8.70 8.50
C MET A 55 0.37 -8.38 8.95
N ALA A 56 0.90 -7.25 8.52
CA ALA A 56 2.24 -6.82 8.90
C ALA A 56 2.21 -5.86 10.10
N TYR A 57 3.29 -5.92 10.87
CA TYR A 57 3.48 -5.13 12.08
C TYR A 57 4.89 -4.55 12.08
N THR A 58 5.00 -3.28 12.41
CA THR A 58 6.28 -2.61 12.61
C THR A 58 6.23 -1.74 13.87
N PRO A 59 7.28 -1.70 14.69
CA PRO A 59 7.40 -0.74 15.78
C PRO A 59 7.82 0.65 15.29
N ASP A 60 8.18 0.78 14.01
CA ASP A 60 8.71 2.01 13.43
C ASP A 60 7.68 2.61 12.45
N GLU A 61 6.86 3.53 12.95
CA GLU A 61 5.86 4.24 12.14
C GLU A 61 6.49 5.18 11.09
N SER A 62 7.76 5.52 11.21
CA SER A 62 8.47 6.34 10.22
C SER A 62 8.62 5.63 8.87
N LEU A 63 8.49 4.31 8.84
CA LEU A 63 8.47 3.51 7.62
C LEU A 63 7.15 3.61 6.84
N GLY A 64 6.09 4.21 7.41
CA GLY A 64 4.77 4.25 6.78
C GLY A 64 4.77 4.89 5.38
N LEU A 65 4.19 4.19 4.39
CA LEU A 65 4.14 4.64 3.00
C LEU A 65 2.91 5.50 2.72
N PHE A 66 1.71 4.94 2.87
CA PHE A 66 0.44 5.62 2.64
C PHE A 66 -0.27 5.87 3.96
N LYS A 67 -0.52 7.13 4.32
CA LYS A 67 -1.31 7.46 5.50
C LYS A 67 -2.76 7.07 5.26
N LYS A 68 -3.27 6.16 6.08
CA LYS A 68 -4.63 5.62 5.93
C LYS A 68 -5.70 6.70 6.16
N VAL A 69 -6.67 6.75 5.26
CA VAL A 69 -7.92 7.53 5.39
C VAL A 69 -9.09 6.58 5.62
N LYS A 70 -9.24 5.56 4.75
CA LYS A 70 -10.27 4.51 4.87
C LYS A 70 -9.66 3.12 4.68
N GLY A 71 -10.34 2.10 5.18
CA GLY A 71 -9.89 0.71 5.06
C GLY A 71 -8.93 0.28 6.14
N VAL A 72 -8.11 -0.73 5.85
CA VAL A 72 -7.16 -1.33 6.77
C VAL A 72 -5.73 -1.05 6.31
N GLY A 73 -4.88 -0.57 7.22
CA GLY A 73 -3.46 -0.34 6.96
C GLY A 73 -2.64 -1.65 6.89
N LEU A 74 -1.38 -1.63 7.28
CA LEU A 74 -0.53 -2.84 7.40
C LEU A 74 -1.23 -3.93 8.22
N ASN A 75 -2.01 -3.50 9.23
CA ASN A 75 -2.92 -4.31 10.01
C ASN A 75 -4.13 -3.46 10.44
N ARG A 76 -5.09 -4.06 11.16
CA ARG A 76 -6.34 -3.40 11.56
C ARG A 76 -6.12 -2.14 12.41
N LYS A 77 -5.03 -2.08 13.18
CA LYS A 77 -4.71 -0.95 14.09
C LYS A 77 -3.77 0.07 13.47
N ALA A 78 -3.05 -0.30 12.41
CA ALA A 78 -2.04 0.57 11.80
C ALA A 78 -2.67 1.82 11.17
N ALA A 79 -2.02 2.97 11.38
CA ALA A 79 -2.37 4.23 10.74
C ALA A 79 -1.84 4.33 9.29
N TRP A 80 -0.98 3.41 8.89
CA TRP A 80 -0.29 3.40 7.61
C TRP A 80 -0.53 2.09 6.86
N GLU A 81 -0.53 2.18 5.54
CA GLU A 81 -0.46 1.05 4.61
C GLU A 81 0.87 1.10 3.86
N GLY A 82 1.52 -0.08 3.81
CA GLY A 82 2.81 -0.19 3.15
C GLY A 82 3.97 0.42 3.95
N ILE A 83 5.17 0.15 3.47
CA ILE A 83 6.41 0.66 4.02
C ILE A 83 7.24 1.36 2.94
N ARG A 84 7.97 2.37 3.35
CA ARG A 84 8.96 3.07 2.53
C ARG A 84 10.24 3.24 3.32
N LEU A 85 11.36 2.88 2.72
CA LEU A 85 12.67 3.28 3.19
C LEU A 85 13.52 3.66 1.99
N HIS A 86 13.97 4.92 1.94
CA HIS A 86 14.63 5.49 0.76
C HIS A 86 13.78 5.30 -0.51
N ASN A 87 14.28 4.56 -1.50
CA ASN A 87 13.59 4.24 -2.76
C ASN A 87 12.99 2.82 -2.78
N PHE A 88 12.93 2.16 -1.64
CA PHE A 88 12.17 0.92 -1.49
C PHE A 88 10.73 1.23 -1.09
N PHE A 89 9.78 0.64 -1.82
CA PHE A 89 8.34 0.75 -1.58
C PHE A 89 7.74 -0.65 -1.50
N GLY A 90 7.10 -0.98 -0.39
CA GLY A 90 6.40 -2.24 -0.21
C GLY A 90 4.97 -2.00 0.24
N THR A 91 4.00 -2.61 -0.42
CA THR A 91 2.58 -2.43 -0.10
C THR A 91 1.79 -3.71 -0.32
N TYR A 92 0.68 -3.87 0.41
CA TYR A 92 -0.32 -4.91 0.18
C TYR A 92 -1.39 -4.49 -0.83
N LEU A 93 -1.36 -3.24 -1.31
CA LEU A 93 -2.33 -2.80 -2.30
C LEU A 93 -2.07 -3.53 -3.62
N VAL A 94 -3.09 -4.23 -4.09
CA VAL A 94 -3.07 -4.89 -5.39
C VAL A 94 -3.64 -4.00 -6.47
N GLY A 95 -3.28 -4.35 -7.67
CA GLY A 95 -3.34 -3.50 -8.80
C GLY A 95 -4.58 -3.38 -9.63
N PRO A 96 -4.39 -2.62 -10.66
CA PRO A 96 -3.12 -2.01 -11.09
C PRO A 96 -2.87 -0.67 -10.36
N ILE A 97 -2.16 -0.70 -9.22
CA ILE A 97 -1.97 0.47 -8.35
C ILE A 97 -1.44 1.69 -9.11
N LEU A 98 -0.51 1.51 -10.04
CA LEU A 98 0.08 2.62 -10.79
C LEU A 98 -0.92 3.26 -11.76
N VAL A 99 -1.67 2.45 -12.50
CA VAL A 99 -2.71 2.94 -13.43
C VAL A 99 -3.84 3.63 -12.66
N MET A 100 -4.19 3.09 -11.49
CA MET A 100 -5.25 3.65 -10.65
C MET A 100 -4.88 4.98 -9.99
N ASN A 101 -3.58 5.27 -9.84
CA ASN A 101 -3.07 6.42 -9.13
C ASN A 101 -2.01 7.19 -9.94
N PRO A 102 -2.41 7.90 -11.02
CA PRO A 102 -1.49 8.62 -11.88
C PRO A 102 -0.53 9.58 -11.15
N PRO A 103 -0.95 10.33 -10.09
CA PRO A 103 -0.04 11.18 -9.34
C PRO A 103 1.09 10.39 -8.66
N PHE A 104 0.79 9.22 -8.10
CA PHE A 104 1.80 8.34 -7.50
C PHE A 104 2.74 7.77 -8.57
N THR A 105 2.22 7.40 -9.74
CA THR A 105 3.02 6.95 -10.88
C THR A 105 3.99 8.03 -11.36
N LYS A 106 3.53 9.27 -11.49
CA LYS A 106 4.40 10.42 -11.85
C LYS A 106 5.47 10.67 -10.80
N TYR A 107 5.14 10.51 -9.51
CA TYR A 107 6.13 10.59 -8.45
C TYR A 107 7.25 9.53 -8.62
N LEU A 108 6.89 8.27 -8.88
CA LEU A 108 7.89 7.21 -9.12
C LEU A 108 8.74 7.46 -10.36
N LEU A 109 8.14 7.97 -11.44
CA LEU A 109 8.89 8.33 -12.66
C LEU A 109 9.91 9.44 -12.39
N ARG A 110 9.57 10.45 -11.58
CA ARG A 110 10.53 11.47 -11.15
C ARG A 110 11.68 10.87 -10.34
N LEU A 111 11.41 9.92 -9.43
CA LEU A 111 12.47 9.22 -8.69
C LEU A 111 13.40 8.41 -9.61
N LEU A 112 12.87 7.87 -10.70
CA LEU A 112 13.65 7.15 -11.72
C LEU A 112 14.42 8.08 -12.67
N GLY A 113 14.31 9.40 -12.47
CA GLY A 113 15.01 10.38 -13.31
C GLY A 113 14.33 10.70 -14.63
N ALA A 114 13.12 10.21 -14.86
CA ALA A 114 12.36 10.49 -16.08
C ALA A 114 11.77 11.92 -16.13
N GLY A 115 11.82 12.65 -15.02
CA GLY A 115 11.25 13.99 -14.93
C GLY A 115 9.73 14.01 -15.01
N ASP A 116 9.19 15.05 -15.60
CA ASP A 116 7.73 15.29 -15.70
C ASP A 116 7.21 14.85 -17.08
N VAL A 117 7.48 13.60 -17.43
CA VAL A 117 6.98 13.02 -18.69
C VAL A 117 5.47 12.78 -18.63
N PRO A 118 4.73 13.01 -19.75
CA PRO A 118 3.33 12.66 -19.79
C PRO A 118 3.13 11.14 -19.76
N LEU A 119 2.08 10.70 -19.06
CA LEU A 119 1.67 9.31 -19.09
C LEU A 119 0.91 8.99 -20.38
N ALA A 120 0.98 7.74 -20.82
CA ALA A 120 0.10 7.29 -21.88
C ALA A 120 -1.36 7.46 -21.44
N PHE A 121 -2.20 8.07 -22.31
CA PHE A 121 -3.59 8.37 -21.99
C PHE A 121 -3.77 9.17 -20.69
N GLU A 122 -2.89 10.14 -20.43
CA GLU A 122 -2.86 10.87 -19.14
C GLU A 122 -4.20 11.54 -18.82
N LYS A 123 -4.84 12.15 -19.82
CA LYS A 123 -6.14 12.82 -19.65
C LYS A 123 -7.19 11.83 -19.16
N GLU A 124 -7.36 10.73 -19.86
CA GLU A 124 -8.36 9.69 -19.56
C GLU A 124 -8.07 9.03 -18.20
N ASN A 125 -6.80 8.79 -17.91
CA ASN A 125 -6.38 8.26 -16.60
C ASN A 125 -6.68 9.23 -15.47
N MET A 126 -6.47 10.52 -15.65
CA MET A 126 -6.80 11.54 -14.65
C MET A 126 -8.31 11.71 -14.45
N GLU A 127 -9.09 11.63 -15.52
CA GLU A 127 -10.56 11.64 -15.45
C GLU A 127 -11.08 10.41 -14.67
N ALA A 128 -10.57 9.23 -14.99
CA ALA A 128 -10.90 7.99 -14.28
C ALA A 128 -10.47 8.04 -12.79
N TYR A 129 -9.31 8.61 -12.50
CA TYR A 129 -8.84 8.82 -11.14
C TYR A 129 -9.77 9.78 -10.36
N ALA A 130 -10.17 10.90 -10.97
CA ALA A 130 -11.09 11.85 -10.38
C ALA A 130 -12.47 11.23 -10.10
N GLN A 131 -12.98 10.41 -11.02
CA GLN A 131 -14.24 9.69 -10.83
C GLN A 131 -14.13 8.68 -9.67
N ARG A 132 -13.05 7.91 -9.61
CA ARG A 132 -12.80 6.94 -8.55
C ARG A 132 -12.72 7.59 -7.17
N LYS A 133 -12.12 8.78 -7.05
CA LYS A 133 -12.12 9.55 -5.80
C LYS A 133 -13.54 9.86 -5.33
N LYS A 134 -14.44 10.23 -6.23
CA LYS A 134 -15.86 10.47 -5.89
C LYS A 134 -16.54 9.19 -5.43
N ASP A 135 -16.36 8.10 -6.19
CA ASP A 135 -16.97 6.79 -5.86
C ASP A 135 -16.53 6.30 -4.48
N PHE A 136 -15.25 6.48 -4.13
CA PHE A 136 -14.73 6.13 -2.79
C PHE A 136 -15.28 7.04 -1.68
N ALA A 137 -15.50 8.32 -1.98
CA ALA A 137 -16.11 9.24 -1.01
C ALA A 137 -17.58 8.90 -0.72
N GLU A 138 -18.32 8.42 -1.73
CA GLU A 138 -19.73 8.06 -1.64
C GLU A 138 -19.99 6.68 -1.01
N LYS A 139 -19.00 5.76 -1.04
CA LYS A 139 -19.09 4.47 -0.37
C LYS A 139 -19.16 4.71 1.14
N VAL A 140 -20.35 4.59 1.69
CA VAL A 140 -20.59 4.49 3.14
C VAL A 140 -20.22 3.07 3.57
N HIS A 141 -19.29 2.92 4.47
CA HIS A 141 -18.87 1.63 5.04
C HIS A 141 -19.46 1.45 6.43
#